data_89f4aff83dfc8e5fc993d2e53a936156
#
_entry.id   89f4aff83dfc8e5fc993d2e53a936156
#
_cell.length_a   1.000
_cell.length_b   1.000
_cell.length_c   1.000
_cell.angle_alpha   90.00
_cell.angle_beta   90.00
_cell.angle_gamma   90.00
#
_symmetry.space_group_name_H-M   'P 1'
#
loop_
_entity.id
_entity.type
_entity.pdbx_description
1 polymer ?
#
loop_
_entity_poly.entity_id
_entity_poly.type
_entity_poly.pdbx_seq_one_letter_code
_entity_poly.pdbx_strand_id
1 'polypeptide(L)'
;MYQASDARYSSMPYHRCGKSGLLLPAVSLGFWHNFGDTGRYETMKQLCFTAFDHGITHFDLANNDGPEPGSAEKNLGRILHENFMPYRDELIISTKAGYTMWDGPYGDWGSRKYLLASLDQSLQRLGLDYVDIYYHHRMDPNTPLEETMGALATAVQSGKAIYAGLSNYNGETLEKATAILNKLHVPFVINQNRYSIFDRTIEKNGLKETANRLGKGIIAFSPLAQGLLTDRYLHGIPADSRVRTDGRFLKESALTEEKLAQIRALNEIAAARGQTLAEMALAWILKDGQVTSVLIGASRPEQILDNIKALDNTTFTAEELEAIDKASGYSKE
;
A
#
# COMPACT_ATOMS: atom_id res chain seq x y z
N MET A 1 3.13 -2.93 28.99
CA MET A 1 2.18 -2.17 28.15
C MET A 1 3.03 -1.29 27.24
N TYR A 2 2.78 -1.24 25.95
CA TYR A 2 3.51 -0.37 25.01
C TYR A 2 3.22 1.10 25.33
N GLN A 3 4.26 1.92 25.25
CA GLN A 3 4.17 3.37 25.36
C GLN A 3 4.85 3.95 24.11
N ALA A 4 4.07 4.70 23.34
CA ALA A 4 4.56 5.31 22.10
C ALA A 4 5.57 6.42 22.39
N SER A 5 6.54 6.58 21.47
CA SER A 5 7.50 7.68 21.53
C SER A 5 6.79 9.04 21.47
N ASP A 6 7.13 9.96 22.38
CA ASP A 6 6.63 11.33 22.34
C ASP A 6 7.10 12.10 21.10
N ALA A 7 8.26 11.69 20.54
CA ALA A 7 8.84 12.29 19.35
C ALA A 7 8.32 11.69 18.01
N ARG A 8 7.31 10.77 18.04
CA ARG A 8 6.86 10.03 16.84
C ARG A 8 6.45 10.91 15.66
N TYR A 9 6.01 12.13 15.90
CA TYR A 9 5.58 13.06 14.85
C TYR A 9 6.66 14.04 14.37
N SER A 10 7.89 13.97 14.91
CA SER A 10 8.91 14.99 14.69
C SER A 10 9.55 14.99 13.30
N SER A 11 9.58 13.83 12.61
CA SER A 11 10.35 13.65 11.37
C SER A 11 9.52 13.15 10.18
N MET A 12 8.36 12.51 10.41
CA MET A 12 7.52 11.99 9.34
C MET A 12 6.73 13.12 8.67
N PRO A 13 6.90 13.36 7.36
CA PRO A 13 6.02 14.27 6.63
C PRO A 13 4.64 13.63 6.40
N TYR A 14 3.60 14.45 6.54
CA TYR A 14 2.21 14.06 6.31
C TYR A 14 1.67 14.79 5.10
N HIS A 15 1.13 14.04 4.15
CA HIS A 15 0.58 14.57 2.91
C HIS A 15 -0.96 14.50 2.94
N ARG A 16 -1.59 15.55 2.44
CA ARG A 16 -3.04 15.57 2.30
C ARG A 16 -3.48 14.53 1.25
N CYS A 17 -4.45 13.72 1.61
CA CYS A 17 -5.01 12.71 0.72
C CYS A 17 -5.94 13.39 -0.30
N GLY A 18 -5.38 13.82 -1.42
CA GLY A 18 -6.04 14.61 -2.44
C GLY A 18 -6.60 15.93 -1.87
N LYS A 19 -7.88 16.21 -2.12
CA LYS A 19 -8.59 17.39 -1.62
C LYS A 19 -9.45 17.10 -0.37
N SER A 20 -9.14 16.01 0.36
CA SER A 20 -9.84 15.67 1.61
C SER A 20 -9.18 16.30 2.83
N GLY A 21 -9.82 16.17 4.00
CA GLY A 21 -9.22 16.55 5.29
C GLY A 21 -8.20 15.54 5.83
N LEU A 22 -8.15 14.33 5.23
CA LEU A 22 -7.29 13.27 5.72
C LEU A 22 -5.82 13.54 5.37
N LEU A 23 -4.94 13.41 6.35
CA LEU A 23 -3.48 13.39 6.18
C LEU A 23 -2.99 11.96 6.32
N LEU A 24 -2.11 11.52 5.42
CA LEU A 24 -1.40 10.25 5.52
C LEU A 24 0.10 10.49 5.66
N PRO A 25 0.82 9.63 6.40
CA PRO A 25 2.27 9.68 6.43
C PRO A 25 2.83 9.37 5.04
N ALA A 26 3.96 9.97 4.69
CA ALA A 26 4.62 9.71 3.40
C ALA A 26 4.96 8.22 3.20
N VAL A 27 5.16 7.49 4.30
CA VAL A 27 5.38 6.04 4.33
C VAL A 27 4.28 5.39 5.17
N SER A 28 3.62 4.35 4.64
CA SER A 28 2.59 3.55 5.31
C SER A 28 3.06 2.10 5.46
N LEU A 29 2.58 1.39 6.48
CA LEU A 29 2.92 -0.01 6.73
C LEU A 29 1.88 -0.96 6.14
N GLY A 30 2.31 -1.87 5.26
CA GLY A 30 1.48 -2.91 4.65
C GLY A 30 1.61 -4.27 5.34
N PHE A 31 0.50 -4.97 5.44
CA PHE A 31 0.37 -6.20 6.24
C PHE A 31 0.30 -7.48 5.40
N TRP A 32 0.61 -7.42 4.12
CA TRP A 32 0.35 -8.52 3.19
C TRP A 32 1.03 -9.85 3.53
N HIS A 33 2.36 -9.89 3.80
CA HIS A 33 3.11 -11.15 3.93
C HIS A 33 3.59 -11.52 5.32
N ASN A 34 4.00 -10.53 6.12
CA ASN A 34 4.75 -10.78 7.34
C ASN A 34 3.89 -10.79 8.61
N PHE A 35 2.57 -10.65 8.43
CA PHE A 35 1.61 -10.55 9.52
C PHE A 35 0.64 -11.72 9.59
N GLY A 36 0.86 -12.78 8.79
CA GLY A 36 0.05 -14.00 8.78
C GLY A 36 0.48 -15.00 9.84
N ASP A 37 -0.20 -16.16 9.85
CA ASP A 37 -0.04 -17.22 10.87
C ASP A 37 1.35 -17.88 10.86
N THR A 38 2.12 -17.75 9.76
CA THR A 38 3.50 -18.25 9.68
C THR A 38 4.53 -17.31 10.29
N GLY A 39 4.15 -16.07 10.60
CA GLY A 39 5.02 -15.07 11.19
C GLY A 39 5.11 -15.21 12.73
N ARG A 40 6.18 -14.66 13.29
CA ARG A 40 6.34 -14.59 14.75
C ARG A 40 5.59 -13.39 15.30
N TYR A 41 4.66 -13.59 16.20
CA TYR A 41 3.83 -12.53 16.80
C TYR A 41 4.67 -11.38 17.39
N GLU A 42 5.75 -11.70 18.11
CA GLU A 42 6.64 -10.67 18.67
C GLU A 42 7.30 -9.81 17.60
N THR A 43 7.67 -10.38 16.45
CA THR A 43 8.22 -9.61 15.33
C THR A 43 7.16 -8.68 14.75
N MET A 44 5.92 -9.15 14.55
CA MET A 44 4.81 -8.33 14.06
C MET A 44 4.56 -7.13 14.99
N LYS A 45 4.57 -7.39 16.30
CA LYS A 45 4.42 -6.37 17.33
C LYS A 45 5.52 -5.31 17.27
N GLN A 46 6.79 -5.75 17.15
CA GLN A 46 7.93 -4.83 17.02
C GLN A 46 7.88 -4.01 15.73
N LEU A 47 7.41 -4.58 14.61
CA LEU A 47 7.18 -3.84 13.37
C LEU A 47 6.15 -2.71 13.57
N CYS A 48 5.02 -2.99 14.23
CA CYS A 48 4.01 -2.00 14.53
C CYS A 48 4.53 -0.90 15.46
N PHE A 49 5.28 -1.27 16.52
CA PHE A 49 5.86 -0.31 17.46
C PHE A 49 6.86 0.60 16.76
N THR A 50 7.81 0.01 16.03
CA THR A 50 8.82 0.78 15.29
C THR A 50 8.17 1.72 14.27
N ALA A 51 7.17 1.26 13.54
CA ALA A 51 6.44 2.08 12.58
C ALA A 51 5.79 3.29 13.27
N PHE A 52 5.00 3.05 14.31
CA PHE A 52 4.28 4.11 15.01
C PHE A 52 5.22 5.09 15.74
N ASP A 53 6.29 4.59 16.38
CA ASP A 53 7.30 5.42 17.05
C ASP A 53 8.05 6.35 16.09
N HIS A 54 7.98 6.09 14.77
CA HIS A 54 8.57 6.92 13.72
C HIS A 54 7.53 7.61 12.83
N GLY A 55 6.28 7.74 13.31
CA GLY A 55 5.23 8.52 12.66
C GLY A 55 4.49 7.81 11.54
N ILE A 56 4.69 6.51 11.32
CA ILE A 56 3.85 5.72 10.42
C ILE A 56 2.53 5.42 11.14
N THR A 57 1.54 6.25 10.88
CA THR A 57 0.21 6.16 11.50
C THR A 57 -0.79 5.36 10.67
N HIS A 58 -0.45 5.02 9.43
CA HIS A 58 -1.33 4.26 8.53
C HIS A 58 -0.89 2.81 8.43
N PHE A 59 -1.77 1.90 8.85
CA PHE A 59 -1.65 0.44 8.76
C PHE A 59 -2.66 -0.09 7.76
N ASP A 60 -2.16 -0.66 6.66
CA ASP A 60 -2.96 -1.07 5.52
C ASP A 60 -3.01 -2.59 5.36
N LEU A 61 -4.23 -3.13 5.38
CA LEU A 61 -4.55 -4.54 5.27
C LEU A 61 -5.47 -4.82 4.08
N ALA A 62 -5.74 -6.09 3.87
CA ALA A 62 -6.86 -6.61 3.11
C ALA A 62 -7.41 -7.86 3.83
N ASN A 63 -8.67 -8.19 3.59
CA ASN A 63 -9.30 -9.37 4.19
C ASN A 63 -8.57 -10.67 3.83
N ASN A 64 -7.92 -10.74 2.66
CA ASN A 64 -7.17 -11.90 2.18
C ASN A 64 -5.67 -11.85 2.52
N ASP A 65 -5.20 -10.88 3.30
CA ASP A 65 -3.80 -10.76 3.68
C ASP A 65 -3.38 -11.82 4.73
N GLY A 66 -2.08 -12.17 4.65
CA GLY A 66 -1.39 -13.20 5.42
C GLY A 66 -1.26 -14.51 4.63
N PRO A 67 -0.34 -15.43 4.91
CA PRO A 67 -0.60 -16.81 4.62
C PRO A 67 -1.68 -17.29 5.58
N GLU A 68 -2.77 -17.79 5.11
CA GLU A 68 -4.14 -17.90 5.52
C GLU A 68 -4.89 -16.56 5.49
N PRO A 69 -5.85 -16.44 4.53
CA PRO A 69 -6.68 -15.25 4.42
C PRO A 69 -7.35 -14.86 5.74
N GLY A 70 -7.24 -13.59 6.11
CA GLY A 70 -7.78 -13.07 7.38
C GLY A 70 -6.83 -13.13 8.56
N SER A 71 -5.70 -13.84 8.46
CA SER A 71 -4.77 -13.97 9.58
C SER A 71 -4.06 -12.66 9.93
N ALA A 72 -3.74 -11.83 8.92
CA ALA A 72 -3.15 -10.52 9.16
C ALA A 72 -4.10 -9.60 9.96
N GLU A 73 -5.39 -9.58 9.63
CA GLU A 73 -6.38 -8.82 10.39
C GLU A 73 -6.55 -9.35 11.82
N LYS A 74 -6.55 -10.67 12.04
CA LYS A 74 -6.59 -11.25 13.39
C LYS A 74 -5.38 -10.85 14.22
N ASN A 75 -4.18 -10.95 13.64
CA ASN A 75 -2.93 -10.61 14.32
C ASN A 75 -2.87 -9.12 14.65
N LEU A 76 -3.25 -8.24 13.71
CA LEU A 76 -3.33 -6.82 14.00
C LEU A 76 -4.39 -6.52 15.06
N GLY A 77 -5.58 -7.14 15.00
CA GLY A 77 -6.64 -6.99 16.01
C GLY A 77 -6.12 -7.30 17.41
N ARG A 78 -5.37 -8.38 17.55
CA ARG A 78 -4.71 -8.73 18.82
C ARG A 78 -3.69 -7.66 19.24
N ILE A 79 -2.83 -7.20 18.32
CA ILE A 79 -1.82 -6.15 18.59
C ILE A 79 -2.49 -4.85 19.00
N LEU A 80 -3.57 -4.44 18.32
CA LEU A 80 -4.35 -3.26 18.66
C LEU A 80 -4.91 -3.35 20.07
N HIS A 81 -5.59 -4.44 20.38
CA HIS A 81 -6.23 -4.64 21.69
C HIS A 81 -5.21 -4.65 22.84
N GLU A 82 -4.08 -5.33 22.66
CA GLU A 82 -3.06 -5.45 23.71
C GLU A 82 -2.24 -4.16 23.90
N ASN A 83 -2.08 -3.31 22.85
CA ASN A 83 -1.05 -2.27 22.85
C ASN A 83 -1.51 -0.89 22.34
N PHE A 84 -2.44 -0.81 21.37
CA PHE A 84 -2.71 0.42 20.63
C PHE A 84 -4.08 1.05 20.90
N MET A 85 -4.95 0.44 21.70
CA MET A 85 -6.27 1.03 21.98
C MET A 85 -6.19 2.47 22.51
N PRO A 86 -5.21 2.85 23.37
CA PRO A 86 -5.03 4.24 23.78
C PRO A 86 -4.69 5.21 22.64
N TYR A 87 -4.21 4.69 21.51
CA TYR A 87 -3.78 5.45 20.34
C TYR A 87 -4.69 5.23 19.11
N ARG A 88 -5.87 4.60 19.30
CA ARG A 88 -6.77 4.25 18.17
C ARG A 88 -7.10 5.47 17.30
N ASP A 89 -7.35 6.62 17.90
CA ASP A 89 -7.70 7.85 17.20
C ASP A 89 -6.51 8.55 16.52
N GLU A 90 -5.29 8.08 16.80
CA GLU A 90 -4.06 8.52 16.13
C GLU A 90 -3.69 7.59 14.94
N LEU A 91 -4.38 6.47 14.78
CA LEU A 91 -4.11 5.48 13.72
C LEU A 91 -5.15 5.58 12.60
N ILE A 92 -4.68 5.37 11.39
CA ILE A 92 -5.50 5.10 10.21
C ILE A 92 -5.41 3.61 9.93
N ILE A 93 -6.49 2.89 10.15
CA ILE A 93 -6.59 1.45 9.84
C ILE A 93 -7.41 1.29 8.59
N SER A 94 -6.83 0.69 7.56
CA SER A 94 -7.53 0.40 6.33
C SER A 94 -7.60 -1.09 6.04
N THR A 95 -8.71 -1.54 5.46
CA THR A 95 -8.82 -2.90 4.91
C THR A 95 -9.58 -2.90 3.59
N LYS A 96 -9.55 -4.03 2.89
CA LYS A 96 -10.03 -4.19 1.53
C LYS A 96 -10.76 -5.51 1.36
N ALA A 97 -11.71 -5.57 0.42
CA ALA A 97 -12.29 -6.81 -0.08
C ALA A 97 -12.42 -6.77 -1.61
N GLY A 98 -12.24 -7.92 -2.26
CA GLY A 98 -12.29 -8.03 -3.72
C GLY A 98 -11.59 -9.26 -4.28
N TYR A 99 -10.80 -9.97 -3.46
CA TYR A 99 -10.20 -11.26 -3.79
C TYR A 99 -10.88 -12.40 -3.03
N THR A 100 -10.70 -13.62 -3.52
CA THR A 100 -11.36 -14.81 -2.99
C THR A 100 -11.06 -15.03 -1.51
N MET A 101 -12.12 -15.18 -0.70
CA MET A 101 -12.05 -15.47 0.73
C MET A 101 -12.66 -16.83 1.07
N TRP A 102 -13.64 -17.29 0.31
CA TRP A 102 -14.27 -18.60 0.46
C TRP A 102 -14.82 -19.10 -0.87
N ASP A 103 -15.03 -20.39 -0.98
CA ASP A 103 -15.52 -21.03 -2.20
C ASP A 103 -16.99 -20.67 -2.50
N GLY A 104 -17.33 -20.75 -3.79
CA GLY A 104 -18.70 -20.53 -4.26
C GLY A 104 -18.96 -19.11 -4.76
N PRO A 105 -20.21 -18.78 -5.09
CA PRO A 105 -20.53 -17.58 -5.89
C PRO A 105 -20.53 -16.25 -5.07
N TYR A 106 -20.32 -16.33 -3.76
CA TYR A 106 -20.46 -15.15 -2.87
C TYR A 106 -19.17 -14.75 -2.16
N GLY A 107 -18.05 -15.42 -2.45
CA GLY A 107 -16.79 -15.26 -1.72
C GLY A 107 -15.72 -14.46 -2.44
N ASP A 108 -16.06 -13.72 -3.52
CA ASP A 108 -15.10 -13.01 -4.36
C ASP A 108 -15.73 -11.78 -5.05
N TRP A 109 -14.88 -10.92 -5.65
CA TRP A 109 -15.20 -9.79 -6.51
C TRP A 109 -15.90 -8.61 -5.82
N GLY A 110 -16.87 -7.97 -6.50
CA GLY A 110 -17.37 -6.64 -6.13
C GLY A 110 -18.87 -6.58 -5.83
N SER A 111 -19.55 -7.73 -5.68
CA SER A 111 -20.98 -7.71 -5.36
C SER A 111 -21.23 -7.05 -3.99
N ARG A 112 -22.38 -6.38 -3.87
CA ARG A 112 -22.85 -5.79 -2.61
C ARG A 112 -22.86 -6.82 -1.47
N LYS A 113 -23.30 -8.04 -1.76
CA LYS A 113 -23.35 -9.12 -0.77
C LYS A 113 -21.96 -9.44 -0.23
N TYR A 114 -20.99 -9.63 -1.13
CA TYR A 114 -19.61 -9.98 -0.76
C TYR A 114 -18.94 -8.84 0.02
N LEU A 115 -19.03 -7.60 -0.47
CA LEU A 115 -18.35 -6.47 0.15
C LEU A 115 -18.85 -6.18 1.57
N LEU A 116 -20.16 -6.22 1.80
CA LEU A 116 -20.71 -5.95 3.14
C LEU A 116 -20.43 -7.11 4.11
N ALA A 117 -20.58 -8.36 3.68
CA ALA A 117 -20.23 -9.52 4.50
C ALA A 117 -18.72 -9.52 4.86
N SER A 118 -17.86 -9.17 3.89
CA SER A 118 -16.41 -9.09 4.10
C SER A 118 -16.04 -8.01 5.11
N LEU A 119 -16.68 -6.83 5.04
CA LEU A 119 -16.42 -5.77 6.01
C LEU A 119 -16.77 -6.20 7.43
N ASP A 120 -17.93 -6.83 7.62
CA ASP A 120 -18.36 -7.33 8.94
C ASP A 120 -17.37 -8.36 9.50
N GLN A 121 -16.91 -9.29 8.65
CA GLN A 121 -15.89 -10.26 9.03
C GLN A 121 -14.55 -9.60 9.36
N SER A 122 -14.13 -8.58 8.60
CA SER A 122 -12.90 -7.82 8.85
C SER A 122 -12.96 -7.09 10.19
N LEU A 123 -14.07 -6.42 10.49
CA LEU A 123 -14.29 -5.75 11.78
C LEU A 123 -14.22 -6.74 12.95
N GLN A 124 -14.82 -7.93 12.81
CA GLN A 124 -14.73 -8.98 13.81
C GLN A 124 -13.29 -9.46 14.04
N ARG A 125 -12.51 -9.69 12.96
CA ARG A 125 -11.10 -10.10 13.07
C ARG A 125 -10.22 -9.01 13.69
N LEU A 126 -10.46 -7.76 13.35
CA LEU A 126 -9.73 -6.60 13.88
C LEU A 126 -10.19 -6.25 15.33
N GLY A 127 -11.37 -6.68 15.76
CA GLY A 127 -11.95 -6.28 17.05
C GLY A 127 -12.27 -4.78 17.08
N LEU A 128 -12.71 -4.21 15.97
CA LEU A 128 -13.02 -2.78 15.81
C LEU A 128 -14.48 -2.60 15.40
N ASP A 129 -15.06 -1.45 15.79
CA ASP A 129 -16.40 -1.04 15.35
C ASP A 129 -16.39 -0.43 13.94
N TYR A 130 -15.26 0.15 13.55
CA TYR A 130 -15.05 0.77 12.23
C TYR A 130 -13.59 0.69 11.78
N VAL A 131 -13.39 0.79 10.46
CA VAL A 131 -12.09 1.08 9.85
C VAL A 131 -12.07 2.52 9.32
N ASP A 132 -10.88 3.12 9.21
CA ASP A 132 -10.77 4.49 8.70
C ASP A 132 -11.00 4.54 7.19
N ILE A 133 -10.44 3.57 6.44
CA ILE A 133 -10.64 3.48 4.99
C ILE A 133 -11.05 2.04 4.64
N TYR A 134 -12.16 1.90 3.92
CA TYR A 134 -12.57 0.64 3.34
C TYR A 134 -12.45 0.67 1.83
N TYR A 135 -11.65 -0.25 1.26
CA TYR A 135 -11.39 -0.31 -0.18
C TYR A 135 -12.17 -1.41 -0.88
N HIS A 136 -12.66 -1.13 -2.08
CA HIS A 136 -12.86 -2.17 -3.08
C HIS A 136 -11.51 -2.53 -3.70
N HIS A 137 -11.08 -3.79 -3.55
CA HIS A 137 -9.68 -4.20 -3.77
C HIS A 137 -9.29 -4.29 -5.25
N ARG A 138 -10.24 -4.60 -6.13
CA ARG A 138 -10.05 -4.62 -7.59
C ARG A 138 -11.37 -4.37 -8.31
N MET A 139 -11.31 -3.70 -9.46
CA MET A 139 -12.48 -3.49 -10.31
C MET A 139 -13.07 -4.83 -10.76
N ASP A 140 -14.38 -5.00 -10.57
CA ASP A 140 -15.13 -6.18 -11.00
C ASP A 140 -15.78 -5.91 -12.38
N PRO A 141 -15.37 -6.63 -13.45
CA PRO A 141 -15.88 -6.40 -14.78
C PRO A 141 -17.32 -6.91 -14.97
N ASN A 142 -17.84 -7.73 -14.05
CA ASN A 142 -19.12 -8.41 -14.18
C ASN A 142 -20.20 -7.86 -13.26
N THR A 143 -19.84 -7.05 -12.25
CA THR A 143 -20.80 -6.38 -11.36
C THR A 143 -21.00 -4.94 -11.82
N PRO A 144 -22.24 -4.44 -11.92
CA PRO A 144 -22.50 -3.04 -12.21
C PRO A 144 -21.75 -2.14 -11.22
N LEU A 145 -21.08 -1.12 -11.73
CA LEU A 145 -20.25 -0.24 -10.89
C LEU A 145 -21.07 0.46 -9.81
N GLU A 146 -22.33 0.77 -10.12
CA GLU A 146 -23.30 1.35 -9.18
C GLU A 146 -23.58 0.45 -7.98
N GLU A 147 -23.63 -0.89 -8.17
CA GLU A 147 -23.82 -1.83 -7.07
C GLU A 147 -22.60 -1.84 -6.14
N THR A 148 -21.39 -1.94 -6.70
CA THR A 148 -20.14 -1.91 -5.95
C THR A 148 -19.99 -0.59 -5.19
N MET A 149 -20.20 0.55 -5.84
CA MET A 149 -20.11 1.86 -5.20
C MET A 149 -21.23 2.06 -4.15
N GLY A 150 -22.42 1.51 -4.40
CA GLY A 150 -23.51 1.48 -3.43
C GLY A 150 -23.20 0.65 -2.17
N ALA A 151 -22.39 -0.41 -2.30
CA ALA A 151 -21.89 -1.16 -1.15
C ALA A 151 -20.92 -0.34 -0.31
N LEU A 152 -19.96 0.36 -0.93
CA LEU A 152 -19.05 1.27 -0.24
C LEU A 152 -19.82 2.43 0.42
N ALA A 153 -20.84 2.97 -0.24
CA ALA A 153 -21.72 3.99 0.33
C ALA A 153 -22.39 3.49 1.60
N THR A 154 -22.93 2.26 1.58
CA THR A 154 -23.53 1.65 2.77
C THR A 154 -22.54 1.47 3.90
N ALA A 155 -21.32 1.02 3.61
CA ALA A 155 -20.25 0.86 4.61
C ALA A 155 -19.95 2.18 5.33
N VAL A 156 -19.86 3.29 4.59
CA VAL A 156 -19.62 4.63 5.16
C VAL A 156 -20.85 5.17 5.90
N GLN A 157 -22.03 5.11 5.29
CA GLN A 157 -23.25 5.64 5.88
C GLN A 157 -23.69 4.89 7.14
N SER A 158 -23.34 3.60 7.28
CA SER A 158 -23.57 2.82 8.49
C SER A 158 -22.53 3.05 9.60
N GLY A 159 -21.52 3.89 9.35
CA GLY A 159 -20.45 4.17 10.30
C GLY A 159 -19.40 3.06 10.45
N LYS A 160 -19.43 2.03 9.60
CA LYS A 160 -18.44 0.93 9.60
C LYS A 160 -17.13 1.29 8.88
N ALA A 161 -17.14 2.36 8.10
CA ALA A 161 -15.94 2.98 7.52
C ALA A 161 -16.08 4.51 7.57
N ILE A 162 -14.97 5.23 7.74
CA ILE A 162 -15.00 6.70 7.69
C ILE A 162 -14.91 7.17 6.25
N TYR A 163 -14.02 6.56 5.47
CA TYR A 163 -13.76 6.89 4.06
C TYR A 163 -13.88 5.67 3.17
N ALA A 164 -14.27 5.89 1.92
CA ALA A 164 -14.17 4.90 0.87
C ALA A 164 -12.83 5.04 0.13
N GLY A 165 -12.29 3.92 -0.32
CA GLY A 165 -11.13 3.82 -1.19
C GLY A 165 -11.36 2.84 -2.34
N LEU A 166 -10.58 2.97 -3.40
CA LEU A 166 -10.56 2.04 -4.52
C LEU A 166 -9.14 1.52 -4.74
N SER A 167 -9.00 0.34 -5.33
CA SER A 167 -7.70 -0.24 -5.62
C SER A 167 -7.73 -0.94 -7.00
N ASN A 168 -6.61 -0.86 -7.72
CA ASN A 168 -6.46 -1.47 -9.04
C ASN A 168 -7.49 -1.02 -10.09
N TYR A 169 -7.94 0.23 -10.00
CA TYR A 169 -8.73 0.90 -11.02
C TYR A 169 -7.82 1.60 -12.05
N ASN A 170 -8.30 1.82 -13.25
CA ASN A 170 -7.67 2.70 -14.25
C ASN A 170 -8.33 4.09 -14.25
N GLY A 171 -7.83 5.02 -15.06
CA GLY A 171 -8.33 6.39 -15.09
C GLY A 171 -9.82 6.50 -15.44
N GLU A 172 -10.28 5.75 -16.45
CA GLU A 172 -11.67 5.76 -16.90
C GLU A 172 -12.63 5.23 -15.82
N THR A 173 -12.33 4.07 -15.26
CA THR A 173 -13.18 3.46 -14.22
C THR A 173 -13.15 4.24 -12.92
N LEU A 174 -12.01 4.86 -12.57
CA LEU A 174 -11.90 5.78 -11.44
C LEU A 174 -12.82 7.00 -11.61
N GLU A 175 -12.87 7.58 -12.80
CA GLU A 175 -13.73 8.73 -13.07
C GLU A 175 -15.21 8.39 -12.91
N LYS A 176 -15.64 7.26 -13.52
CA LYS A 176 -17.00 6.75 -13.40
C LYS A 176 -17.39 6.47 -11.94
N ALA A 177 -16.52 5.75 -11.21
CA ALA A 177 -16.74 5.44 -9.79
C ALA A 177 -16.82 6.71 -8.93
N THR A 178 -15.96 7.69 -9.20
CA THR A 178 -15.97 8.97 -8.48
C THR A 178 -17.29 9.73 -8.70
N ALA A 179 -17.82 9.75 -9.94
CA ALA A 179 -19.09 10.38 -10.24
C ALA A 179 -20.24 9.73 -9.46
N ILE A 180 -20.27 8.39 -9.35
CA ILE A 180 -21.27 7.65 -8.58
C ILE A 180 -21.15 7.96 -7.09
N LEU A 181 -19.95 7.87 -6.52
CA LEU A 181 -19.71 8.12 -5.09
C LEU A 181 -20.02 9.57 -4.69
N ASN A 182 -19.72 10.55 -5.54
CA ASN A 182 -20.11 11.94 -5.34
C ASN A 182 -21.64 12.11 -5.30
N LYS A 183 -22.36 11.43 -6.20
CA LYS A 183 -23.82 11.42 -6.25
C LYS A 183 -24.45 10.81 -4.99
N LEU A 184 -23.77 9.84 -4.39
CA LEU A 184 -24.16 9.19 -3.14
C LEU A 184 -23.65 9.94 -1.89
N HIS A 185 -22.98 11.08 -2.05
CA HIS A 185 -22.38 11.88 -0.97
C HIS A 185 -21.41 11.08 -0.10
N VAL A 186 -20.60 10.19 -0.71
CA VAL A 186 -19.63 9.37 -0.02
C VAL A 186 -18.26 10.04 -0.04
N PRO A 187 -17.55 10.18 1.09
CA PRO A 187 -16.19 10.68 1.14
C PRO A 187 -15.20 9.63 0.58
N PHE A 188 -15.09 9.59 -0.75
CA PHE A 188 -14.08 8.82 -1.46
C PHE A 188 -12.80 9.63 -1.58
N VAL A 189 -11.68 9.10 -1.06
CA VAL A 189 -10.48 9.91 -0.84
C VAL A 189 -9.23 9.40 -1.56
N ILE A 190 -9.12 8.09 -1.85
CA ILE A 190 -7.84 7.50 -2.25
C ILE A 190 -8.00 6.32 -3.21
N ASN A 191 -7.04 6.17 -4.13
CA ASN A 191 -6.88 4.97 -4.94
C ASN A 191 -5.52 4.30 -4.67
N GLN A 192 -5.52 3.00 -4.44
CA GLN A 192 -4.32 2.20 -4.18
C GLN A 192 -3.95 1.39 -5.42
N ASN A 193 -2.74 1.60 -5.96
CA ASN A 193 -2.26 0.89 -7.14
C ASN A 193 -0.80 0.46 -6.99
N ARG A 194 -0.42 -0.56 -7.78
CA ARG A 194 0.98 -0.89 -7.97
C ARG A 194 1.67 0.26 -8.69
N TYR A 195 2.78 0.72 -8.12
CA TYR A 195 3.62 1.74 -8.73
C TYR A 195 5.06 1.64 -8.25
N SER A 196 5.99 1.60 -9.18
CA SER A 196 7.42 1.55 -8.92
C SER A 196 8.19 2.02 -10.17
N ILE A 197 9.50 2.15 -10.08
CA ILE A 197 10.37 2.41 -11.24
C ILE A 197 10.15 1.37 -12.35
N PHE A 198 9.90 0.09 -11.99
CA PHE A 198 9.68 -1.00 -12.95
C PHE A 198 8.22 -1.22 -13.36
N ASP A 199 7.26 -0.65 -12.66
CA ASP A 199 5.83 -0.74 -13.01
C ASP A 199 5.21 0.65 -13.00
N ARG A 200 5.03 1.20 -14.17
CA ARG A 200 4.48 2.55 -14.40
C ARG A 200 3.11 2.51 -15.08
N THR A 201 2.37 1.43 -14.88
CA THR A 201 1.05 1.22 -15.47
C THR A 201 0.09 2.36 -15.16
N ILE A 202 0.13 2.93 -13.95
CA ILE A 202 -0.77 4.04 -13.57
C ILE A 202 -0.52 5.34 -14.33
N GLU A 203 0.67 5.53 -14.91
CA GLU A 203 0.97 6.65 -15.78
C GLU A 203 0.37 6.42 -17.18
N LYS A 204 0.41 5.17 -17.68
CA LYS A 204 -0.04 4.80 -19.03
C LYS A 204 -1.57 4.60 -19.12
N ASN A 205 -2.22 4.12 -18.05
CA ASN A 205 -3.65 3.85 -18.04
C ASN A 205 -4.52 5.03 -17.57
N GLY A 206 -3.92 6.21 -17.41
CA GLY A 206 -4.58 7.46 -17.05
C GLY A 206 -4.97 7.58 -15.57
N LEU A 207 -4.65 6.59 -14.70
CA LEU A 207 -5.06 6.65 -13.30
C LEU A 207 -4.42 7.83 -12.57
N LYS A 208 -3.10 7.99 -12.70
CA LYS A 208 -2.35 9.04 -11.97
C LYS A 208 -2.87 10.43 -12.33
N GLU A 209 -3.08 10.71 -13.62
CA GLU A 209 -3.62 11.97 -14.09
C GLU A 209 -5.05 12.19 -13.58
N THR A 210 -5.94 11.19 -13.75
CA THR A 210 -7.34 11.29 -13.35
C THR A 210 -7.48 11.48 -11.85
N ALA A 211 -6.74 10.73 -11.02
CA ALA A 211 -6.78 10.86 -9.56
C ALA A 211 -6.39 12.27 -9.11
N ASN A 212 -5.28 12.81 -9.66
CA ASN A 212 -4.85 14.17 -9.34
C ASN A 212 -5.86 15.24 -9.80
N ARG A 213 -6.39 15.12 -11.02
CA ARG A 213 -7.43 16.02 -11.54
C ARG A 213 -8.69 16.01 -10.67
N LEU A 214 -9.12 14.85 -10.22
CA LEU A 214 -10.29 14.69 -9.36
C LEU A 214 -10.02 14.98 -7.87
N GLY A 215 -8.76 15.30 -7.51
CA GLY A 215 -8.38 15.58 -6.14
C GLY A 215 -8.46 14.35 -5.23
N LYS A 216 -8.09 13.19 -5.74
CA LYS A 216 -7.97 11.93 -4.99
C LYS A 216 -6.52 11.64 -4.67
N GLY A 217 -6.26 11.09 -3.48
CA GLY A 217 -4.94 10.60 -3.12
C GLY A 217 -4.58 9.32 -3.90
N ILE A 218 -3.29 9.06 -4.00
CA ILE A 218 -2.75 7.80 -4.51
C ILE A 218 -1.84 7.21 -3.45
N ILE A 219 -2.01 5.93 -3.15
CA ILE A 219 -1.05 5.16 -2.37
C ILE A 219 -0.47 4.04 -3.24
N ALA A 220 0.87 3.95 -3.24
CA ALA A 220 1.61 3.03 -4.08
C ALA A 220 1.97 1.76 -3.33
N PHE A 221 1.46 0.59 -3.74
CA PHE A 221 1.91 -0.70 -3.22
C PHE A 221 3.00 -1.32 -4.10
N SER A 222 3.77 -2.27 -3.55
CA SER A 222 4.96 -2.88 -4.18
C SER A 222 5.98 -1.85 -4.69
N PRO A 223 6.29 -0.80 -3.92
CA PRO A 223 7.16 0.28 -4.39
C PRO A 223 8.59 -0.19 -4.70
N LEU A 224 9.04 -1.26 -4.05
CA LEU A 224 10.35 -1.88 -4.26
C LEU A 224 10.30 -3.07 -5.25
N ALA A 225 9.22 -3.19 -6.05
CA ALA A 225 9.06 -4.27 -7.03
C ALA A 225 9.37 -5.66 -6.43
N GLN A 226 8.82 -5.95 -5.26
CA GLN A 226 9.02 -7.19 -4.49
C GLN A 226 10.48 -7.47 -4.08
N GLY A 227 11.28 -6.42 -3.92
CA GLY A 227 12.68 -6.48 -3.54
C GLY A 227 13.66 -6.37 -4.70
N LEU A 228 13.20 -6.29 -5.96
CA LEU A 228 14.07 -6.06 -7.12
C LEU A 228 14.77 -4.70 -7.07
N LEU A 229 14.12 -3.69 -6.48
CA LEU A 229 14.67 -2.34 -6.29
C LEU A 229 15.37 -2.21 -4.93
N THR A 230 16.22 -3.20 -4.61
CA THR A 230 17.11 -3.21 -3.46
C THR A 230 18.48 -3.78 -3.88
N ASP A 231 19.48 -3.69 -3.02
CA ASP A 231 20.81 -4.29 -3.20
C ASP A 231 20.80 -5.83 -3.14
N ARG A 232 19.68 -6.42 -2.73
CA ARG A 232 19.54 -7.84 -2.40
C ARG A 232 19.95 -8.79 -3.53
N TYR A 233 19.73 -8.39 -4.79
CA TYR A 233 19.99 -9.22 -5.96
C TYR A 233 21.27 -8.84 -6.72
N LEU A 234 22.04 -7.86 -6.26
CA LEU A 234 23.27 -7.41 -6.94
C LEU A 234 24.35 -8.49 -7.02
N HIS A 235 24.40 -9.39 -6.02
CA HIS A 235 25.43 -10.42 -5.89
C HIS A 235 24.89 -11.86 -6.00
N GLY A 236 23.69 -12.02 -6.56
CA GLY A 236 23.03 -13.31 -6.72
C GLY A 236 21.67 -13.38 -6.02
N ILE A 237 21.07 -14.58 -5.97
CA ILE A 237 19.77 -14.81 -5.36
C ILE A 237 19.97 -15.31 -3.92
N PRO A 238 19.67 -14.51 -2.88
CA PRO A 238 19.80 -14.94 -1.48
C PRO A 238 18.88 -16.13 -1.18
N ALA A 239 19.30 -17.02 -0.28
CA ALA A 239 18.53 -18.19 0.11
C ALA A 239 17.18 -17.83 0.78
N ASP A 240 17.15 -16.70 1.50
CA ASP A 240 15.99 -16.15 2.19
C ASP A 240 15.16 -15.17 1.33
N SER A 241 15.47 -15.06 0.01
CA SER A 241 14.73 -14.19 -0.90
C SER A 241 13.34 -14.75 -1.22
N ARG A 242 12.39 -13.87 -1.56
CA ARG A 242 11.04 -14.26 -2.00
C ARG A 242 11.04 -15.20 -3.19
N VAL A 243 12.02 -15.07 -4.06
CA VAL A 243 12.21 -16.00 -5.21
C VAL A 243 12.34 -17.44 -4.74
N ARG A 244 13.00 -17.68 -3.60
CA ARG A 244 13.24 -19.02 -3.06
C ARG A 244 12.23 -19.44 -1.99
N THR A 245 11.68 -18.50 -1.24
CA THR A 245 10.77 -18.79 -0.11
C THR A 245 9.29 -18.71 -0.49
N ASP A 246 8.93 -17.83 -1.46
CA ASP A 246 7.56 -17.66 -1.97
C ASP A 246 7.56 -17.29 -3.45
N GLY A 247 7.75 -18.28 -4.31
CA GLY A 247 7.79 -18.12 -5.76
C GLY A 247 6.45 -17.78 -6.43
N ARG A 248 5.37 -17.55 -5.68
CA ARG A 248 4.03 -17.24 -6.23
C ARG A 248 4.01 -15.90 -6.97
N PHE A 249 4.74 -14.91 -6.49
CA PHE A 249 4.66 -13.53 -7.00
C PHE A 249 5.96 -13.05 -7.65
N LEU A 250 7.12 -13.55 -7.25
CA LEU A 250 8.41 -13.27 -7.86
C LEU A 250 9.10 -14.59 -8.21
N LYS A 251 9.16 -14.91 -9.48
CA LYS A 251 9.80 -16.11 -9.98
C LYS A 251 11.27 -15.85 -10.34
N GLU A 252 12.12 -16.88 -10.27
CA GLU A 252 13.51 -16.80 -10.69
C GLU A 252 13.66 -16.36 -12.16
N SER A 253 12.71 -16.73 -13.01
CA SER A 253 12.64 -16.29 -14.41
C SER A 253 12.49 -14.78 -14.61
N ALA A 254 12.12 -14.03 -13.58
CA ALA A 254 12.07 -12.56 -13.61
C ALA A 254 13.45 -11.92 -13.42
N LEU A 255 14.44 -12.67 -12.94
CA LEU A 255 15.83 -12.23 -12.72
C LEU A 255 16.69 -12.53 -13.96
N THR A 256 16.32 -11.99 -15.10
CA THR A 256 17.12 -12.10 -16.33
C THR A 256 18.40 -11.26 -16.21
N GLU A 257 19.41 -11.56 -17.02
CA GLU A 257 20.63 -10.73 -17.10
C GLU A 257 20.33 -9.28 -17.44
N GLU A 258 19.34 -9.04 -18.30
CA GLU A 258 18.87 -7.69 -18.60
C GLU A 258 18.31 -7.00 -17.36
N LYS A 259 17.45 -7.68 -16.58
CA LYS A 259 16.88 -7.14 -15.34
C LYS A 259 17.97 -6.86 -14.30
N LEU A 260 18.94 -7.75 -14.16
CA LEU A 260 20.08 -7.55 -13.26
C LEU A 260 20.96 -6.36 -13.71
N ALA A 261 21.15 -6.18 -15.02
CA ALA A 261 21.85 -5.00 -15.56
C ALA A 261 21.10 -3.69 -15.25
N GLN A 262 19.77 -3.68 -15.39
CA GLN A 262 18.91 -2.54 -15.00
C GLN A 262 19.05 -2.22 -13.51
N ILE A 263 19.00 -3.25 -12.63
CA ILE A 263 19.15 -3.07 -11.18
C ILE A 263 20.52 -2.48 -10.84
N ARG A 264 21.60 -2.98 -11.46
CA ARG A 264 22.96 -2.44 -11.27
C ARG A 264 23.06 -0.96 -11.68
N ALA A 265 22.54 -0.63 -12.87
CA ALA A 265 22.55 0.76 -13.36
C ALA A 265 21.74 1.71 -12.45
N LEU A 266 20.58 1.28 -11.97
CA LEU A 266 19.79 2.05 -11.01
C LEU A 266 20.51 2.21 -9.66
N ASN A 267 21.23 1.18 -9.20
CA ASN A 267 22.02 1.25 -7.97
C ASN A 267 23.20 2.24 -8.06
N GLU A 268 23.82 2.36 -9.24
CA GLU A 268 24.86 3.38 -9.48
C GLU A 268 24.31 4.80 -9.37
N ILE A 269 23.10 5.03 -9.92
CA ILE A 269 22.42 6.34 -9.81
C ILE A 269 22.08 6.61 -8.33
N ALA A 270 21.54 5.63 -7.60
CA ALA A 270 21.25 5.78 -6.18
C ALA A 270 22.51 6.11 -5.36
N ALA A 271 23.62 5.40 -5.60
CA ALA A 271 24.89 5.65 -4.93
C ALA A 271 25.43 7.08 -5.20
N ALA A 272 25.31 7.57 -6.43
CA ALA A 272 25.69 8.93 -6.79
C ALA A 272 24.85 10.00 -6.05
N ARG A 273 23.61 9.65 -5.68
CA ARG A 273 22.70 10.48 -4.85
C ARG A 273 22.95 10.35 -3.35
N GLY A 274 23.89 9.49 -2.93
CA GLY A 274 24.12 9.16 -1.51
C GLY A 274 22.99 8.35 -0.88
N GLN A 275 22.21 7.63 -1.69
CA GLN A 275 21.08 6.81 -1.28
C GLN A 275 21.33 5.33 -1.60
N THR A 276 20.73 4.44 -0.84
CA THR A 276 20.55 3.05 -1.30
C THR A 276 19.54 2.98 -2.44
N LEU A 277 19.54 1.91 -3.21
CA LEU A 277 18.57 1.71 -4.29
C LEU A 277 17.13 1.73 -3.76
N ALA A 278 16.87 1.14 -2.58
CA ALA A 278 15.57 1.17 -1.94
C ALA A 278 15.13 2.59 -1.56
N GLU A 279 15.99 3.37 -0.94
CA GLU A 279 15.72 4.78 -0.61
C GLU A 279 15.42 5.59 -1.85
N MET A 280 16.24 5.49 -2.91
CA MET A 280 15.98 6.17 -4.17
C MET A 280 14.66 5.74 -4.80
N ALA A 281 14.33 4.45 -4.80
CA ALA A 281 13.09 3.94 -5.39
C ALA A 281 11.84 4.47 -4.68
N LEU A 282 11.86 4.56 -3.35
CA LEU A 282 10.76 5.14 -2.56
C LEU A 282 10.67 6.65 -2.77
N ALA A 283 11.80 7.36 -2.73
CA ALA A 283 11.88 8.80 -2.99
C ALA A 283 11.36 9.14 -4.38
N TRP A 284 11.69 8.32 -5.39
CA TRP A 284 11.24 8.52 -6.78
C TRP A 284 9.71 8.48 -6.92
N ILE A 285 9.02 7.63 -6.17
CA ILE A 285 7.55 7.59 -6.19
C ILE A 285 6.96 8.89 -5.64
N LEU A 286 7.58 9.47 -4.62
CA LEU A 286 7.12 10.69 -3.94
C LEU A 286 7.56 12.00 -4.61
N LYS A 287 8.42 11.96 -5.62
CA LYS A 287 9.17 13.08 -6.22
C LYS A 287 8.36 14.30 -6.67
N ASP A 288 7.10 14.10 -7.06
CA ASP A 288 6.26 15.15 -7.66
C ASP A 288 5.05 15.54 -6.79
N GLY A 289 4.94 14.94 -5.59
CA GLY A 289 3.83 15.17 -4.66
C GLY A 289 2.47 14.65 -5.14
N GLN A 290 2.43 13.92 -6.29
CA GLN A 290 1.19 13.38 -6.84
C GLN A 290 0.80 12.03 -6.20
N VAL A 291 1.74 11.34 -5.58
CA VAL A 291 1.51 10.16 -4.75
C VAL A 291 1.54 10.57 -3.30
N THR A 292 0.47 10.27 -2.58
CA THR A 292 0.29 10.68 -1.19
C THR A 292 1.20 9.90 -0.24
N SER A 293 1.30 8.59 -0.45
CA SER A 293 2.04 7.69 0.43
C SER A 293 2.58 6.47 -0.32
N VAL A 294 3.68 5.92 0.17
CA VAL A 294 4.22 4.63 -0.29
C VAL A 294 3.96 3.56 0.76
N LEU A 295 3.46 2.41 0.32
CA LEU A 295 3.13 1.29 1.19
C LEU A 295 4.31 0.32 1.25
N ILE A 296 5.02 0.29 2.38
CA ILE A 296 6.16 -0.62 2.58
C ILE A 296 5.75 -1.89 3.31
N GLY A 297 6.38 -3.00 2.96
CA GLY A 297 6.38 -4.23 3.75
C GLY A 297 7.73 -4.39 4.43
N ALA A 298 7.74 -4.90 5.65
CA ALA A 298 8.95 -5.19 6.40
C ALA A 298 8.88 -6.56 7.07
N SER A 299 10.00 -7.25 7.19
CA SER A 299 10.15 -8.50 7.93
C SER A 299 10.96 -8.33 9.22
N ARG A 300 11.59 -7.16 9.40
CA ARG A 300 12.32 -6.75 10.60
C ARG A 300 12.28 -5.22 10.75
N PRO A 301 12.35 -4.72 11.99
CA PRO A 301 12.24 -3.27 12.29
C PRO A 301 13.24 -2.39 11.54
N GLU A 302 14.47 -2.86 11.35
CA GLU A 302 15.53 -2.10 10.68
C GLU A 302 15.15 -1.71 9.25
N GLN A 303 14.38 -2.55 8.54
CA GLN A 303 13.90 -2.23 7.20
C GLN A 303 12.93 -1.04 7.18
N ILE A 304 12.13 -0.87 8.24
CA ILE A 304 11.28 0.32 8.38
C ILE A 304 12.14 1.56 8.50
N LEU A 305 13.17 1.52 9.38
CA LEU A 305 14.07 2.63 9.60
C LEU A 305 14.85 2.99 8.33
N ASP A 306 15.35 1.99 7.60
CA ASP A 306 16.06 2.22 6.34
C ASP A 306 15.11 2.82 5.27
N ASN A 307 13.89 2.34 5.16
CA ASN A 307 12.92 2.88 4.20
C ASN A 307 12.51 4.34 4.51
N ILE A 308 12.44 4.74 5.77
CA ILE A 308 12.14 6.13 6.17
C ILE A 308 13.24 7.09 5.71
N LYS A 309 14.50 6.67 5.65
CA LYS A 309 15.61 7.49 5.14
C LYS A 309 15.41 7.96 3.69
N ALA A 310 14.54 7.30 2.92
CA ALA A 310 14.15 7.78 1.59
C ALA A 310 13.62 9.22 1.61
N LEU A 311 13.03 9.64 2.74
CA LEU A 311 12.45 10.96 2.93
C LEU A 311 13.50 12.08 3.08
N ASP A 312 14.75 11.74 3.36
CA ASP A 312 15.84 12.72 3.50
C ASP A 312 16.17 13.41 2.16
N ASN A 313 15.90 12.74 1.03
CA ASN A 313 16.12 13.31 -0.30
C ASN A 313 15.11 12.79 -1.33
N THR A 314 14.00 13.49 -1.48
CA THR A 314 12.94 13.20 -2.47
C THR A 314 13.02 14.09 -3.71
N THR A 315 14.01 14.97 -3.82
CA THR A 315 14.20 15.85 -4.96
C THR A 315 15.04 15.17 -6.04
N PHE A 316 14.65 15.30 -7.30
CA PHE A 316 15.36 14.77 -8.47
C PHE A 316 15.59 15.86 -9.50
N THR A 317 16.78 15.86 -10.11
CA THR A 317 17.01 16.68 -11.31
C THR A 317 16.40 16.04 -12.54
N ALA A 318 16.25 16.80 -13.62
CA ALA A 318 15.76 16.29 -14.89
C ALA A 318 16.69 15.18 -15.44
N GLU A 319 18.00 15.38 -15.30
CA GLU A 319 19.03 14.43 -15.74
C GLU A 319 18.96 13.12 -14.96
N GLU A 320 18.72 13.17 -13.64
CA GLU A 320 18.54 11.97 -12.81
C GLU A 320 17.29 11.20 -13.22
N LEU A 321 16.17 11.88 -13.48
CA LEU A 321 14.93 11.24 -13.93
C LEU A 321 15.11 10.58 -15.31
N GLU A 322 15.80 11.24 -16.24
CA GLU A 322 16.12 10.67 -17.55
C GLU A 322 17.04 9.45 -17.44
N ALA A 323 18.06 9.52 -16.57
CA ALA A 323 18.95 8.40 -16.30
C ALA A 323 18.21 7.20 -15.71
N ILE A 324 17.25 7.42 -14.78
CA ILE A 324 16.40 6.38 -14.20
C ILE A 324 15.49 5.77 -15.28
N ASP A 325 14.86 6.58 -16.12
CA ASP A 325 14.02 6.10 -17.22
C ASP A 325 14.82 5.19 -18.17
N LYS A 326 16.02 5.63 -18.59
CA LYS A 326 16.93 4.84 -19.42
C LYS A 326 17.39 3.55 -18.75
N ALA A 327 17.82 3.62 -17.48
CA ALA A 327 18.33 2.46 -16.74
C ALA A 327 17.24 1.41 -16.50
N SER A 328 15.99 1.85 -16.29
CA SER A 328 14.84 0.95 -16.07
C SER A 328 14.26 0.37 -17.37
N GLY A 329 14.70 0.85 -18.53
CA GLY A 329 14.11 0.51 -19.83
C GLY A 329 12.72 1.08 -20.05
N TYR A 330 12.36 2.16 -19.33
CA TYR A 330 11.07 2.81 -19.50
C TYR A 330 11.02 3.63 -20.79
N SER A 331 9.96 3.44 -21.59
CA SER A 331 9.60 4.30 -22.72
C SER A 331 8.25 4.96 -22.46
N LYS A 332 8.14 6.22 -22.81
CA LYS A 332 6.88 6.99 -22.75
C LYS A 332 5.93 6.65 -23.90
N GLU A 333 6.39 5.87 -24.90
CA GLU A 333 5.59 5.39 -26.02
C GLU A 333 4.67 4.24 -25.66
#